data_fa5968ed7c7279cbed3fe45b33437467
#
_entry.id   fa5968ed7c7279cbed3fe45b33437467
#
_cell.length_a   1.000
_cell.length_b   1.000
_cell.length_c   1.000
_cell.angle_alpha   90.00
_cell.angle_beta   90.00
_cell.angle_gamma   90.00
#
_symmetry.space_group_name_H-M   'P 1'
#
loop_
_entity.id
_entity.type
_entity.pdbx_description
1 polymer ?
#
loop_
_entity_poly.entity_id
_entity_poly.type
_entity_poly.pdbx_seq_one_letter_code
_entity_poly.pdbx_strand_id
1 'polypeptide(L)'
;PTTMKTLPTGTEWTDLADGGAVVLAAASDGYIYSFADESSSLTLKGQTFIEGEIPNAIDAAQGFIFYGTFQNTASGKIGRLYRAEITNSNSLFVLVNAQLIKQWGDGDTTLDQAPYKIISTRDSIYTGIVDTASKTDLWRYYLPTGGIARDIEFAESGIVESIAVFSDRLFATVSGGGLYRESTNYVSTGFIITPLADFFTSEKKQWVGAKLN
;
A
#
# COMPACT_ATOMS: atom_id res chain seq x y z
N PRO A 1 22.51 15.26 -16.49
CA PRO A 1 21.97 14.28 -15.54
C PRO A 1 23.11 13.52 -14.87
N THR A 2 23.02 13.34 -13.57
CA THR A 2 24.04 12.60 -12.79
C THR A 2 23.38 11.31 -12.26
N THR A 3 24.06 10.18 -12.47
CA THR A 3 23.59 8.91 -11.90
C THR A 3 23.93 8.86 -10.43
N MET A 4 22.92 8.80 -9.56
CA MET A 4 23.11 8.72 -8.11
C MET A 4 23.43 7.30 -7.66
N LYS A 5 22.79 6.31 -8.26
CA LYS A 5 22.97 4.89 -7.94
C LYS A 5 22.62 4.01 -9.11
N THR A 6 23.42 2.98 -9.33
CA THR A 6 23.12 1.87 -10.24
C THR A 6 22.84 0.63 -9.41
N LEU A 7 21.73 -0.04 -9.69
CA LEU A 7 21.42 -1.33 -9.08
C LEU A 7 22.26 -2.46 -9.71
N PRO A 8 22.42 -3.61 -9.01
CA PRO A 8 23.03 -4.80 -9.60
C PRO A 8 22.29 -5.25 -10.88
N THR A 9 23.00 -5.93 -11.76
CA THR A 9 22.41 -6.48 -12.99
C THR A 9 21.25 -7.41 -12.63
N GLY A 10 20.12 -7.25 -13.30
CA GLY A 10 18.92 -8.05 -13.07
C GLY A 10 18.00 -7.53 -11.97
N THR A 11 18.32 -6.35 -11.38
CA THR A 11 17.45 -5.66 -10.42
C THR A 11 16.99 -4.32 -11.00
N GLU A 12 15.81 -3.87 -10.58
CA GLU A 12 15.13 -2.68 -11.11
C GLU A 12 14.60 -1.81 -9.97
N TRP A 13 14.52 -0.51 -10.23
CA TRP A 13 13.74 0.40 -9.39
C TRP A 13 12.26 0.14 -9.63
N THR A 14 11.52 -0.04 -8.57
CA THR A 14 10.08 -0.37 -8.65
C THR A 14 9.20 0.85 -8.43
N ASP A 15 9.56 1.73 -7.50
CA ASP A 15 8.80 2.95 -7.25
C ASP A 15 9.66 4.01 -6.53
N LEU A 16 9.18 5.28 -6.54
CA LEU A 16 9.81 6.42 -5.90
C LEU A 16 8.79 7.21 -5.09
N ALA A 17 9.21 7.74 -3.95
CA ALA A 17 8.38 8.61 -3.13
C ALA A 17 9.17 9.77 -2.53
N ASP A 18 8.47 10.87 -2.26
CA ASP A 18 8.97 11.99 -1.49
C ASP A 18 8.79 11.70 0.01
N GLY A 19 9.88 11.41 0.70
CA GLY A 19 9.90 11.21 2.14
C GLY A 19 10.07 12.50 2.96
N GLY A 20 9.96 13.66 2.33
CA GLY A 20 10.13 14.97 2.93
C GLY A 20 11.60 15.39 3.05
N ALA A 21 12.35 14.80 3.94
CA ALA A 21 13.80 15.08 4.10
C ALA A 21 14.68 14.23 3.17
N VAL A 22 14.11 13.20 2.56
CA VAL A 22 14.81 12.24 1.69
C VAL A 22 13.91 11.80 0.54
N VAL A 23 14.51 11.47 -0.59
CA VAL A 23 13.83 10.69 -1.62
C VAL A 23 13.94 9.21 -1.26
N LEU A 24 12.84 8.51 -1.35
CA LEU A 24 12.76 7.07 -1.13
C LEU A 24 12.63 6.34 -2.46
N ALA A 25 13.31 5.23 -2.59
CA ALA A 25 13.26 4.40 -3.78
C ALA A 25 13.14 2.92 -3.40
N ALA A 26 12.09 2.27 -3.85
CA ALA A 26 11.92 0.83 -3.73
C ALA A 26 12.64 0.13 -4.89
N ALA A 27 13.20 -1.05 -4.63
CA ALA A 27 13.94 -1.80 -5.64
C ALA A 27 13.65 -3.31 -5.54
N SER A 28 13.77 -4.00 -6.66
CA SER A 28 13.48 -5.43 -6.77
C SER A 28 14.51 -6.34 -6.09
N ASP A 29 15.58 -5.76 -5.54
CA ASP A 29 16.57 -6.47 -4.71
C ASP A 29 16.12 -6.67 -3.25
N GLY A 30 14.90 -6.28 -2.90
CA GLY A 30 14.34 -6.41 -1.56
C GLY A 30 14.63 -5.21 -0.64
N TYR A 31 15.17 -4.11 -1.17
CA TYR A 31 15.53 -2.95 -0.37
C TYR A 31 14.71 -1.71 -0.71
N ILE A 32 14.55 -0.86 0.30
CA ILE A 32 14.12 0.52 0.15
C ILE A 32 15.33 1.42 0.44
N TYR A 33 15.62 2.29 -0.48
CA TYR A 33 16.76 3.19 -0.45
C TYR A 33 16.34 4.61 -0.12
N SER A 34 17.15 5.34 0.61
CA SER A 34 16.95 6.77 0.87
C SER A 34 18.10 7.61 0.34
N PHE A 35 17.78 8.75 -0.23
CA PHE A 35 18.72 9.71 -0.76
C PHE A 35 18.46 11.08 -0.13
N ALA A 36 19.42 11.61 0.63
CA ALA A 36 19.24 12.86 1.36
C ALA A 36 19.58 14.09 0.52
N ASP A 37 20.49 13.99 -0.44
CA ASP A 37 20.90 15.05 -1.34
C ASP A 37 21.56 14.50 -2.61
N GLU A 38 21.86 15.41 -3.55
CA GLU A 38 22.46 15.08 -4.85
C GLU A 38 23.90 14.53 -4.74
N SER A 39 24.60 14.79 -3.64
CA SER A 39 25.99 14.40 -3.42
C SER A 39 26.12 13.10 -2.64
N SER A 40 25.05 12.64 -2.01
CA SER A 40 25.10 11.47 -1.19
C SER A 40 25.11 10.20 -2.03
N SER A 41 26.23 9.51 -1.96
CA SER A 41 26.23 8.08 -2.21
C SER A 41 25.18 7.46 -1.28
N LEU A 42 24.28 6.68 -1.85
CA LEU A 42 23.27 5.90 -1.20
C LEU A 42 23.45 5.69 0.30
N THR A 43 22.54 6.29 1.02
CA THR A 43 22.36 5.97 2.42
C THR A 43 21.10 5.14 2.58
N LEU A 44 20.95 4.15 2.50
CA LEU A 44 19.80 3.41 2.71
C LEU A 44 19.83 2.70 3.93
N LYS A 45 19.07 1.86 4.39
CA LYS A 45 18.38 0.71 3.87
C LYS A 45 17.29 0.25 4.81
N GLY A 46 16.05 0.26 4.40
CA GLY A 46 15.06 -0.61 4.98
C GLY A 46 15.06 -1.91 4.18
N GLN A 47 15.34 -3.02 4.83
CA GLN A 47 15.12 -4.33 4.23
C GLN A 47 13.69 -4.75 4.47
N THR A 48 13.09 -5.47 3.56
CA THR A 48 11.81 -6.13 3.81
C THR A 48 11.97 -7.18 4.92
N PHE A 49 10.91 -7.36 5.71
CA PHE A 49 11.02 -8.16 6.95
C PHE A 49 10.90 -9.66 6.74
N ILE A 50 10.38 -10.07 5.60
CA ILE A 50 10.21 -11.47 5.23
C ILE A 50 11.15 -11.77 4.07
N GLU A 51 11.90 -12.85 4.19
CA GLU A 51 12.81 -13.28 3.13
C GLU A 51 12.05 -13.53 1.82
N GLY A 52 12.58 -12.99 0.74
CA GLY A 52 11.99 -13.09 -0.60
C GLY A 52 10.86 -12.08 -0.88
N GLU A 53 10.56 -11.17 0.03
CA GLU A 53 9.68 -10.04 -0.28
C GLU A 53 10.38 -9.02 -1.17
N ILE A 54 9.62 -8.46 -2.10
CA ILE A 54 10.06 -7.40 -3.01
C ILE A 54 9.20 -6.17 -2.77
N PRO A 55 9.78 -5.03 -2.37
CA PRO A 55 9.03 -3.77 -2.29
C PRO A 55 8.69 -3.31 -3.71
N ASN A 56 7.43 -2.98 -3.94
CA ASN A 56 6.91 -2.70 -5.28
C ASN A 56 6.23 -1.34 -5.41
N ALA A 57 5.72 -0.81 -4.31
CA ALA A 57 5.09 0.51 -4.26
C ALA A 57 5.45 1.20 -2.95
N ILE A 58 5.62 2.51 -2.98
CA ILE A 58 6.02 3.29 -1.80
C ILE A 58 5.41 4.68 -1.85
N ASP A 59 5.00 5.18 -0.69
CA ASP A 59 4.63 6.59 -0.51
C ASP A 59 4.82 7.01 0.95
N ALA A 60 4.74 8.30 1.23
CA ALA A 60 4.94 8.85 2.55
C ALA A 60 3.80 9.78 2.96
N ALA A 61 3.36 9.65 4.20
CA ALA A 61 2.35 10.52 4.79
C ALA A 61 2.55 10.69 6.30
N GLN A 62 2.36 11.91 6.79
CA GLN A 62 2.35 12.20 8.23
C GLN A 62 3.57 11.69 9.01
N GLY A 63 4.75 11.69 8.41
CA GLY A 63 5.99 11.21 9.02
C GLY A 63 6.16 9.69 8.99
N PHE A 64 5.26 8.96 8.36
CA PHE A 64 5.36 7.53 8.12
C PHE A 64 5.64 7.24 6.65
N ILE A 65 6.28 6.11 6.44
CA ILE A 65 6.44 5.50 5.12
C ILE A 65 5.45 4.35 5.01
N PHE A 66 4.73 4.32 3.90
CA PHE A 66 3.85 3.22 3.52
C PHE A 66 4.46 2.53 2.32
N TYR A 67 4.62 1.22 2.41
CA TYR A 67 5.17 0.47 1.30
C TYR A 67 4.43 -0.85 1.12
N GLY A 68 4.19 -1.15 -0.14
CA GLY A 68 3.63 -2.40 -0.59
C GLY A 68 4.73 -3.36 -1.01
N THR A 69 4.64 -4.59 -0.57
CA THR A 69 5.53 -5.66 -0.98
C THR A 69 4.75 -6.80 -1.60
N PHE A 70 5.44 -7.63 -2.34
CA PHE A 70 4.91 -8.93 -2.70
C PHE A 70 5.97 -10.02 -2.51
N GLN A 71 5.49 -11.23 -2.35
CA GLN A 71 6.29 -12.45 -2.31
C GLN A 71 5.75 -13.41 -3.36
N ASN A 72 6.62 -13.88 -4.24
CA ASN A 72 6.26 -14.91 -5.21
C ASN A 72 6.05 -16.24 -4.49
N THR A 73 5.00 -16.93 -4.87
CA THR A 73 4.71 -18.31 -4.43
C THR A 73 4.71 -19.24 -5.64
N ALA A 74 4.51 -20.52 -5.42
CA ALA A 74 4.42 -21.49 -6.51
C ALA A 74 3.20 -21.23 -7.44
N SER A 75 2.17 -20.57 -6.94
CA SER A 75 0.89 -20.38 -7.64
C SER A 75 0.58 -18.92 -8.00
N GLY A 76 1.10 -17.95 -7.26
CA GLY A 76 0.77 -16.53 -7.47
C GLY A 76 1.61 -15.62 -6.60
N LYS A 77 1.05 -14.47 -6.18
CA LYS A 77 1.73 -13.51 -5.31
C LYS A 77 0.92 -13.22 -4.06
N ILE A 78 1.61 -13.20 -2.94
CA ILE A 78 1.08 -12.67 -1.67
C ILE A 78 1.48 -11.19 -1.61
N GLY A 79 0.49 -10.31 -1.48
CA GLY A 79 0.72 -8.88 -1.29
C GLY A 79 0.65 -8.48 0.17
N ARG A 80 1.46 -7.49 0.57
CA ARG A 80 1.43 -6.93 1.92
C ARG A 80 1.57 -5.42 1.88
N LEU A 81 0.90 -4.76 2.81
CA LEU A 81 1.05 -3.33 3.06
C LEU A 81 1.63 -3.13 4.44
N TYR A 82 2.70 -2.36 4.50
CA TYR A 82 3.39 -2.00 5.74
C TYR A 82 3.36 -0.49 5.97
N ARG A 83 3.49 -0.13 7.25
CA ARG A 83 3.81 1.21 7.71
C ARG A 83 5.11 1.15 8.49
N ALA A 84 6.01 2.11 8.28
CA ALA A 84 7.23 2.27 9.06
C ALA A 84 7.52 3.75 9.34
N GLU A 85 8.43 4.01 10.25
CA GLU A 85 8.97 5.33 10.52
C GLU A 85 10.36 5.46 9.91
N ILE A 86 10.72 6.69 9.50
CA ILE A 86 12.11 7.02 9.17
C ILE A 86 12.76 7.62 10.40
N THR A 87 13.90 7.11 10.78
CA THR A 87 14.76 7.73 11.78
C THR A 87 16.14 7.96 11.22
N ASN A 88 16.82 8.97 11.74
CA ASN A 88 18.23 9.20 11.44
C ASN A 88 19.08 8.55 12.53
N SER A 89 19.89 7.59 12.17
CA SER A 89 20.86 6.92 13.04
C SER A 89 22.25 7.00 12.45
N ASN A 90 23.17 7.69 13.12
CA ASN A 90 24.56 7.88 12.66
C ASN A 90 24.67 8.45 11.23
N SER A 91 23.87 9.46 10.92
CA SER A 91 23.77 10.06 9.58
C SER A 91 23.22 9.14 8.48
N LEU A 92 22.62 8.03 8.88
CA LEU A 92 21.91 7.12 7.99
C LEU A 92 20.40 7.18 8.27
N PHE A 93 19.62 7.30 7.23
CA PHE A 93 18.16 7.17 7.34
C PHE A 93 17.79 5.69 7.27
N VAL A 94 17.13 5.20 8.31
CA VAL A 94 16.73 3.80 8.42
C VAL A 94 15.24 3.70 8.71
N LEU A 95 14.62 2.66 8.19
CA LEU A 95 13.24 2.32 8.53
C LEU A 95 13.22 1.58 9.85
N VAL A 96 12.35 2.03 10.74
CA VAL A 96 12.13 1.43 12.06
C VAL A 96 10.65 1.24 12.32
N ASN A 97 10.32 0.46 13.34
CA ASN A 97 8.94 0.26 13.79
C ASN A 97 7.99 -0.20 12.66
N ALA A 98 8.47 -1.02 11.76
CA ALA A 98 7.62 -1.50 10.69
C ALA A 98 6.50 -2.39 11.21
N GLN A 99 5.30 -2.11 10.77
CA GLN A 99 4.08 -2.80 11.14
C GLN A 99 3.36 -3.27 9.89
N LEU A 100 3.00 -4.54 9.86
CA LEU A 100 2.09 -5.08 8.85
C LEU A 100 0.69 -4.51 9.09
N ILE A 101 0.16 -3.79 8.09
CA ILE A 101 -1.21 -3.28 8.10
C ILE A 101 -2.16 -4.37 7.60
N LYS A 102 -1.82 -4.98 6.46
CA LYS A 102 -2.66 -6.00 5.83
C LYS A 102 -1.84 -6.92 4.92
N GLN A 103 -2.29 -8.16 4.85
CA GLN A 103 -1.86 -9.14 3.86
C GLN A 103 -3.05 -9.50 2.96
N TRP A 104 -2.79 -9.65 1.68
CA TRP A 104 -3.68 -10.21 0.68
C TRP A 104 -3.07 -11.50 0.15
N GLY A 105 -3.93 -12.50 -0.01
CA GLY A 105 -3.50 -13.84 -0.43
C GLY A 105 -2.97 -14.69 0.70
N ASP A 106 -3.00 -15.97 0.47
CA ASP A 106 -2.52 -17.03 1.36
C ASP A 106 -1.41 -17.89 0.71
N GLY A 107 -1.11 -17.60 -0.57
CA GLY A 107 -0.12 -18.35 -1.35
C GLY A 107 -0.70 -19.51 -2.16
N ASP A 108 -1.97 -19.82 -1.98
CA ASP A 108 -2.67 -20.90 -2.69
C ASP A 108 -3.42 -20.42 -3.94
N THR A 109 -3.55 -19.09 -4.11
CA THR A 109 -4.23 -18.52 -5.26
C THR A 109 -3.28 -18.28 -6.42
N THR A 110 -3.79 -18.39 -7.66
CA THR A 110 -3.07 -18.02 -8.87
C THR A 110 -3.10 -16.51 -9.14
N LEU A 111 -3.61 -15.71 -8.20
CA LEU A 111 -3.80 -14.28 -8.37
C LEU A 111 -2.50 -13.52 -8.09
N ASP A 112 -2.32 -12.44 -8.83
CA ASP A 112 -1.29 -11.46 -8.58
C ASP A 112 -1.83 -10.40 -7.61
N GLN A 113 -1.70 -10.66 -6.31
CA GLN A 113 -2.19 -9.77 -5.26
C GLN A 113 -1.13 -8.75 -4.79
N ALA A 114 -0.13 -8.47 -5.62
CA ALA A 114 0.86 -7.46 -5.33
C ALA A 114 0.25 -6.03 -5.34
N PRO A 115 0.57 -5.18 -4.37
CA PRO A 115 0.27 -3.76 -4.43
C PRO A 115 1.25 -3.07 -5.40
N TYR A 116 0.76 -2.67 -6.58
CA TYR A 116 1.60 -2.03 -7.60
C TYR A 116 1.70 -0.53 -7.48
N LYS A 117 0.72 0.10 -6.84
CA LYS A 117 0.73 1.53 -6.55
C LYS A 117 0.17 1.83 -5.18
N ILE A 118 0.78 2.81 -4.55
CA ILE A 118 0.31 3.42 -3.32
C ILE A 118 0.22 4.92 -3.58
N ILE A 119 -0.81 5.55 -3.07
CA ILE A 119 -0.90 7.00 -2.97
C ILE A 119 -1.37 7.40 -1.59
N SER A 120 -0.71 8.39 -1.02
CA SER A 120 -1.14 9.04 0.20
C SER A 120 -1.96 10.28 -0.10
N THR A 121 -2.98 10.49 0.71
CA THR A 121 -3.75 11.71 0.80
C THR A 121 -3.59 12.30 2.19
N ARG A 122 -4.34 13.37 2.49
CA ARG A 122 -4.28 14.00 3.80
C ARG A 122 -4.59 13.03 4.95
N ASP A 123 -5.52 12.10 4.75
CA ASP A 123 -6.06 11.25 5.81
C ASP A 123 -6.11 9.76 5.45
N SER A 124 -5.69 9.39 4.26
CA SER A 124 -5.83 8.02 3.78
C SER A 124 -4.67 7.59 2.89
N ILE A 125 -4.43 6.30 2.88
CA ILE A 125 -3.53 5.62 1.94
C ILE A 125 -4.38 4.71 1.07
N TYR A 126 -4.18 4.77 -0.24
CA TYR A 126 -4.86 3.92 -1.20
C TYR A 126 -3.89 2.97 -1.88
N THR A 127 -4.32 1.75 -2.11
CA THR A 127 -3.59 0.75 -2.91
C THR A 127 -4.54 -0.16 -3.66
N GLY A 128 -4.16 -0.57 -4.87
CA GLY A 128 -4.95 -1.48 -5.70
C GLY A 128 -4.45 -2.91 -5.58
N ILE A 129 -5.39 -3.85 -5.47
CA ILE A 129 -5.15 -5.29 -5.36
C ILE A 129 -6.07 -6.06 -6.29
N VAL A 130 -5.55 -7.04 -7.00
CA VAL A 130 -6.38 -8.00 -7.74
C VAL A 130 -7.05 -8.94 -6.73
N ASP A 131 -8.35 -8.80 -6.54
CA ASP A 131 -9.10 -9.57 -5.54
C ASP A 131 -9.50 -10.95 -6.07
N THR A 132 -9.99 -11.01 -7.32
CA THR A 132 -10.39 -12.24 -7.97
C THR A 132 -9.89 -12.29 -9.43
N ALA A 133 -10.11 -13.41 -10.11
CA ALA A 133 -9.77 -13.53 -11.53
C ALA A 133 -10.54 -12.55 -12.44
N SER A 134 -11.56 -11.88 -11.94
CA SER A 134 -12.41 -10.95 -12.70
C SER A 134 -12.56 -9.57 -12.07
N LYS A 135 -11.90 -9.31 -10.94
CA LYS A 135 -12.10 -8.07 -10.20
C LYS A 135 -10.81 -7.56 -9.58
N THR A 136 -10.71 -6.26 -9.54
CA THR A 136 -9.66 -5.52 -8.83
C THR A 136 -10.31 -4.62 -7.81
N ASP A 137 -9.75 -4.58 -6.63
CA ASP A 137 -10.21 -3.73 -5.54
C ASP A 137 -9.22 -2.60 -5.28
N LEU A 138 -9.74 -1.43 -4.96
CA LEU A 138 -8.98 -0.36 -4.34
C LEU A 138 -9.25 -0.37 -2.85
N TRP A 139 -8.19 -0.52 -2.08
CA TRP A 139 -8.23 -0.54 -0.62
C TRP A 139 -7.81 0.81 -0.06
N ARG A 140 -8.49 1.24 1.00
CA ARG A 140 -8.20 2.46 1.73
C ARG A 140 -7.81 2.14 3.17
N TYR A 141 -6.64 2.59 3.57
CA TYR A 141 -6.23 2.65 4.98
C TYR A 141 -6.45 4.06 5.50
N TYR A 142 -7.28 4.23 6.51
CA TYR A 142 -7.64 5.52 7.09
C TYR A 142 -6.69 5.87 8.23
N LEU A 143 -5.85 6.87 8.05
CA LEU A 143 -4.76 7.25 8.96
C LEU A 143 -5.22 7.57 10.38
N PRO A 144 -6.33 8.34 10.60
CA PRO A 144 -6.74 8.72 11.95
C PRO A 144 -7.12 7.55 12.86
N THR A 145 -7.67 6.47 12.31
CA THR A 145 -8.13 5.33 13.10
C THR A 145 -7.32 4.07 12.91
N GLY A 146 -6.47 4.01 11.87
CA GLY A 146 -5.75 2.80 11.50
C GLY A 146 -6.63 1.71 10.89
N GLY A 147 -7.86 2.04 10.50
CA GLY A 147 -8.77 1.09 9.84
C GLY A 147 -8.43 0.90 8.37
N ILE A 148 -8.52 -0.33 7.87
CA ILE A 148 -8.38 -0.63 6.45
C ILE A 148 -9.64 -1.32 5.93
N ALA A 149 -10.13 -0.85 4.77
CA ALA A 149 -11.31 -1.41 4.12
C ALA A 149 -11.20 -1.33 2.60
N ARG A 150 -11.95 -2.18 1.92
CA ARG A 150 -12.19 -2.05 0.49
C ARG A 150 -13.07 -0.82 0.25
N ASP A 151 -12.62 0.05 -0.63
CA ASP A 151 -13.29 1.33 -0.95
C ASP A 151 -13.99 1.26 -2.30
N ILE A 152 -13.33 0.76 -3.33
CA ILE A 152 -13.85 0.66 -4.69
C ILE A 152 -13.61 -0.76 -5.22
N GLU A 153 -14.59 -1.31 -5.93
CA GLU A 153 -14.47 -2.55 -6.70
C GLU A 153 -14.56 -2.20 -8.19
N PHE A 154 -13.56 -2.60 -8.97
CA PHE A 154 -13.56 -2.51 -10.42
C PHE A 154 -14.11 -3.81 -11.02
N ALA A 155 -14.82 -3.69 -12.14
CA ALA A 155 -15.40 -4.85 -12.83
C ALA A 155 -14.37 -5.68 -13.62
N GLU A 156 -13.15 -5.17 -13.75
CA GLU A 156 -12.04 -5.78 -14.48
C GLU A 156 -11.02 -6.37 -13.50
N SER A 157 -10.36 -7.44 -13.93
CA SER A 157 -9.18 -7.98 -13.25
C SER A 157 -7.92 -7.47 -13.93
N GLY A 158 -7.29 -6.49 -13.34
CA GLY A 158 -6.04 -5.93 -13.83
C GLY A 158 -5.29 -5.26 -12.71
N ILE A 159 -4.02 -5.04 -12.88
CA ILE A 159 -3.25 -4.28 -11.88
C ILE A 159 -3.67 -2.80 -11.92
N VAL A 160 -3.71 -2.17 -10.76
CA VAL A 160 -3.84 -0.72 -10.69
C VAL A 160 -2.50 -0.09 -11.03
N GLU A 161 -2.43 0.53 -12.21
CA GLU A 161 -1.18 1.07 -12.75
C GLU A 161 -0.89 2.48 -12.24
N SER A 162 -1.94 3.25 -11.95
CA SER A 162 -1.83 4.61 -11.45
C SER A 162 -3.01 4.99 -10.60
N ILE A 163 -2.76 5.80 -9.59
CA ILE A 163 -3.78 6.40 -8.73
C ILE A 163 -3.44 7.88 -8.61
N ALA A 164 -4.45 8.76 -8.64
CA ALA A 164 -4.29 10.19 -8.44
C ALA A 164 -5.52 10.77 -7.75
N VAL A 165 -5.32 11.86 -7.00
CA VAL A 165 -6.41 12.66 -6.45
C VAL A 165 -6.43 14.00 -7.14
N PHE A 166 -7.59 14.38 -7.67
CA PHE A 166 -7.80 15.68 -8.30
C PHE A 166 -9.18 16.22 -7.93
N SER A 167 -9.24 17.44 -7.45
CA SER A 167 -10.49 18.11 -6.98
C SER A 167 -11.27 17.23 -6.01
N ASP A 168 -10.61 16.71 -4.98
CA ASP A 168 -11.15 15.84 -3.94
C ASP A 168 -11.80 14.54 -4.46
N ARG A 169 -11.40 14.10 -5.64
CA ARG A 169 -11.85 12.82 -6.22
C ARG A 169 -10.68 11.94 -6.56
N LEU A 170 -10.88 10.67 -6.35
CA LEU A 170 -9.93 9.65 -6.73
C LEU A 170 -10.09 9.26 -8.20
N PHE A 171 -8.97 9.10 -8.86
CA PHE A 171 -8.84 8.55 -10.21
C PHE A 171 -7.89 7.36 -10.16
N ALA A 172 -8.20 6.33 -10.88
CA ALA A 172 -7.33 5.15 -11.01
C ALA A 172 -7.35 4.61 -12.44
N THR A 173 -6.21 4.11 -12.89
CA THR A 173 -6.14 3.31 -14.12
C THR A 173 -5.95 1.85 -13.76
N VAL A 174 -6.70 0.98 -14.44
CA VAL A 174 -6.62 -0.47 -14.29
C VAL A 174 -6.22 -1.05 -15.63
N SER A 175 -5.18 -1.88 -15.64
CA SER A 175 -4.70 -2.52 -16.88
C SER A 175 -5.80 -3.38 -17.53
N GLY A 176 -5.98 -3.23 -18.82
CA GLY A 176 -7.05 -3.91 -19.56
C GLY A 176 -8.45 -3.29 -19.41
N GLY A 177 -8.62 -2.35 -18.47
CA GLY A 177 -9.90 -1.68 -18.21
C GLY A 177 -9.93 -0.24 -18.75
N GLY A 178 -9.31 0.69 -18.06
CA GLY A 178 -9.26 2.09 -18.45
C GLY A 178 -9.06 3.04 -17.29
N LEU A 179 -9.46 4.29 -17.49
CA LEU A 179 -9.43 5.33 -16.46
C LEU A 179 -10.78 5.40 -15.74
N TYR A 180 -10.75 5.23 -14.46
CA TYR A 180 -11.88 5.30 -13.55
C TYR A 180 -11.82 6.56 -12.71
N ARG A 181 -12.97 7.07 -12.35
CA ARG A 181 -13.14 8.19 -11.43
C ARG A 181 -14.12 7.80 -10.33
N GLU A 182 -13.79 8.15 -9.12
CA GLU A 182 -14.69 8.00 -7.97
C GLU A 182 -16.06 8.63 -8.27
N SER A 183 -17.13 7.88 -7.99
CA SER A 183 -18.49 8.35 -8.17
C SER A 183 -18.86 9.34 -7.07
N THR A 184 -19.74 10.30 -7.40
CA THR A 184 -20.39 11.14 -6.39
C THR A 184 -21.61 10.48 -5.75
N ASN A 185 -22.04 9.36 -6.30
CA ASN A 185 -23.19 8.63 -5.79
C ASN A 185 -22.72 7.62 -4.74
N TYR A 186 -23.34 7.69 -3.58
CA TYR A 186 -23.15 6.64 -2.57
C TYR A 186 -23.75 5.33 -3.06
N VAL A 187 -23.14 4.22 -2.67
CA VAL A 187 -23.76 2.90 -2.89
C VAL A 187 -25.08 2.83 -2.13
N SER A 188 -26.10 2.27 -2.78
CA SER A 188 -27.44 2.15 -2.19
C SER A 188 -27.51 1.17 -1.02
N THR A 189 -26.55 0.25 -0.96
CA THR A 189 -26.46 -0.78 0.09
C THR A 189 -25.01 -1.01 0.45
N GLY A 190 -24.77 -1.22 1.73
CA GLY A 190 -23.47 -1.57 2.27
C GLY A 190 -23.60 -2.34 3.56
N PHE A 191 -22.56 -3.02 3.97
CA PHE A 191 -22.50 -3.66 5.28
C PHE A 191 -21.15 -3.33 5.93
N ILE A 192 -21.20 -3.21 7.23
CA ILE A 192 -20.01 -3.02 8.06
C ILE A 192 -19.71 -4.33 8.75
N ILE A 193 -18.53 -4.87 8.52
CA ILE A 193 -18.01 -6.00 9.29
C ILE A 193 -17.17 -5.41 10.42
N THR A 194 -17.66 -5.50 11.64
CA THR A 194 -16.89 -5.14 12.81
C THR A 194 -16.24 -6.40 13.39
N PRO A 195 -15.04 -6.29 13.97
CA PRO A 195 -14.52 -7.38 14.79
C PRO A 195 -15.51 -7.68 15.92
N LEU A 196 -15.48 -8.91 16.42
CA LEU A 196 -16.33 -9.34 17.52
C LEU A 196 -15.98 -8.48 18.76
N ALA A 197 -16.86 -7.52 19.08
CA ALA A 197 -16.71 -6.70 20.27
C ALA A 197 -17.61 -7.30 21.37
N ASP A 198 -17.00 -8.00 22.30
CA ASP A 198 -17.73 -8.60 23.44
C ASP A 198 -17.98 -7.60 24.57
N PHE A 199 -17.34 -6.43 24.52
CA PHE A 199 -17.39 -5.38 25.54
C PHE A 199 -17.23 -5.90 26.98
N PHE A 200 -16.51 -7.04 27.12
CA PHE A 200 -16.28 -7.72 28.41
C PHE A 200 -17.55 -8.13 29.14
N THR A 201 -18.65 -8.37 28.42
CA THR A 201 -19.89 -8.85 29.02
C THR A 201 -20.33 -10.16 28.37
N SER A 202 -20.79 -11.12 29.18
CA SER A 202 -21.27 -12.42 28.71
C SER A 202 -22.70 -12.40 28.18
N GLU A 203 -23.36 -11.25 28.18
CA GLU A 203 -24.73 -11.12 27.72
C GLU A 203 -24.86 -11.06 26.21
N LYS A 204 -25.90 -11.70 25.68
CA LYS A 204 -26.24 -11.56 24.26
C LYS A 204 -26.64 -10.12 23.96
N LYS A 205 -25.94 -9.49 23.03
CA LYS A 205 -26.22 -8.12 22.58
C LYS A 205 -27.03 -8.14 21.31
N GLN A 206 -28.08 -7.36 21.29
CA GLN A 206 -28.89 -7.13 20.10
C GLN A 206 -28.61 -5.73 19.57
N TRP A 207 -28.16 -5.64 18.33
CA TRP A 207 -28.04 -4.36 17.63
C TRP A 207 -29.40 -3.89 17.18
N VAL A 208 -29.82 -2.74 17.64
CA VAL A 208 -31.15 -2.16 17.32
C VAL A 208 -31.10 -1.29 16.08
N GLY A 209 -29.94 -0.97 15.59
CA GLY A 209 -29.69 -0.19 14.38
C GLY A 209 -28.42 0.67 14.50
N ALA A 210 -27.83 1.02 13.38
CA ALA A 210 -26.79 2.03 13.26
C ALA A 210 -27.30 3.18 12.39
N LYS A 211 -27.15 4.41 12.86
CA LYS A 211 -27.39 5.60 12.07
C LYS A 211 -26.05 6.18 11.64
N LEU A 212 -25.82 6.20 10.34
CA LEU A 212 -24.68 6.93 9.75
C LEU A 212 -25.14 8.37 9.52
N ASN A 213 -24.40 9.31 10.07
CA ASN A 213 -24.60 10.75 9.85
C ASN A 213 -23.65 11.23 8.78
#